data_656afe8dc1350bd323608c968356ebdd
#
_entry.id   656afe8dc1350bd323608c968356ebdd
#
_cell.length_a   1.000
_cell.length_b   1.000
_cell.length_c   1.000
_cell.angle_alpha   90.00
_cell.angle_beta   90.00
_cell.angle_gamma   90.00
#
_symmetry.space_group_name_H-M   'P 1'
#
loop_
_entity.id
_entity.type
_entity.pdbx_description
1 polymer ?
#
loop_
_entity_poly.entity_id
_entity_poly.type
_entity_poly.pdbx_seq_one_letter_code
_entity_poly.pdbx_strand_id
1 'polypeptide(L)'
;MKKYLIIGLGNPGAEYTQTRHNIGFNVLDSWAMKSDSSFESVRHGDIFRFKIKGRAVILLKPNTFMNLSGKAVRYWVHQENIPFENVVIVLDDLALPLGEIRLKLKGSDGGHNGLKSIQEALGRQDYARLRFGIGNDFSKGQQTDFVLGKWGKDELNNVTLGIKNSLKLLETFVLSGAQIAMNQYNQ
;
A
#
# COMPACT_ATOMS: atom_id res chain seq x y z
N MET A 1 -3.86 -18.64 14.82
CA MET A 1 -2.77 -17.90 14.16
C MET A 1 -3.28 -16.55 13.70
N LYS A 2 -2.61 -15.46 14.10
CA LYS A 2 -2.98 -14.12 13.65
C LYS A 2 -2.76 -13.99 12.15
N LYS A 3 -3.76 -13.39 11.47
CA LYS A 3 -3.70 -13.10 10.03
C LYS A 3 -3.62 -11.60 9.81
N TYR A 4 -2.83 -11.21 8.82
CA TYR A 4 -2.65 -9.82 8.39
C TYR A 4 -2.94 -9.70 6.90
N LEU A 5 -3.57 -8.60 6.49
CA LEU A 5 -3.84 -8.28 5.10
C LEU A 5 -3.16 -6.95 4.77
N ILE A 6 -2.17 -6.99 3.90
CA ILE A 6 -1.43 -5.83 3.44
C ILE A 6 -1.80 -5.58 1.98
N ILE A 7 -2.38 -4.43 1.72
CA ILE A 7 -2.95 -4.10 0.41
C ILE A 7 -2.14 -2.97 -0.21
N GLY A 8 -1.53 -3.23 -1.35
CA GLY A 8 -0.88 -2.20 -2.14
C GLY A 8 -1.85 -1.64 -3.18
N LEU A 9 -2.05 -0.32 -3.19
CA LEU A 9 -2.90 0.33 -4.17
C LEU A 9 -2.14 0.61 -5.46
N GLY A 10 -2.83 0.45 -6.59
CA GLY A 10 -2.32 0.71 -7.93
C GLY A 10 -3.39 0.45 -8.98
N ASN A 11 -3.07 0.77 -10.22
CA ASN A 11 -3.90 0.45 -11.38
C ASN A 11 -3.36 -0.80 -12.09
N PRO A 12 -4.24 -1.69 -12.57
CA PRO A 12 -3.82 -2.83 -13.37
C PRO A 12 -3.40 -2.38 -14.79
N GLY A 13 -2.50 -3.12 -15.39
CA GLY A 13 -2.05 -2.91 -16.77
C GLY A 13 -0.59 -2.47 -16.85
N ALA A 14 0.05 -2.85 -17.95
CA ALA A 14 1.48 -2.59 -18.18
C ALA A 14 1.80 -1.09 -18.26
N GLU A 15 0.86 -0.28 -18.73
CA GLU A 15 1.00 1.17 -18.85
C GLU A 15 1.13 1.89 -17.51
N TYR A 16 0.65 1.28 -16.42
CA TYR A 16 0.73 1.85 -15.07
C TYR A 16 1.90 1.34 -14.26
N THR A 17 2.63 0.35 -14.78
CA THR A 17 3.80 -0.22 -14.10
C THR A 17 4.86 0.87 -13.85
N GLN A 18 5.37 0.95 -12.62
CA GLN A 18 6.36 1.93 -12.19
C GLN A 18 5.88 3.39 -12.23
N THR A 19 4.58 3.62 -12.25
CA THR A 19 4.03 4.97 -12.02
C THR A 19 4.03 5.27 -10.52
N ARG A 20 4.03 6.57 -10.17
CA ARG A 20 3.97 7.01 -8.76
C ARG A 20 2.75 6.44 -8.04
N HIS A 21 1.61 6.42 -8.74
CA HIS A 21 0.33 5.91 -8.20
C HIS A 21 0.37 4.40 -7.91
N ASN A 22 1.29 3.66 -8.51
CA ASN A 22 1.47 2.22 -8.30
C ASN A 22 2.55 1.87 -7.27
N ILE A 23 3.02 2.84 -6.46
CA ILE A 23 4.05 2.56 -5.45
C ILE A 23 3.59 1.47 -4.46
N GLY A 24 2.30 1.39 -4.17
CA GLY A 24 1.76 0.30 -3.34
C GLY A 24 2.04 -1.08 -3.92
N PHE A 25 1.88 -1.26 -5.22
CA PHE A 25 2.24 -2.51 -5.90
C PHE A 25 3.74 -2.79 -5.79
N ASN A 26 4.57 -1.78 -6.00
CA ASN A 26 6.03 -1.93 -5.98
C ASN A 26 6.55 -2.34 -4.59
N VAL A 27 5.96 -1.81 -3.53
CA VAL A 27 6.30 -2.20 -2.15
C VAL A 27 5.97 -3.69 -1.93
N LEU A 28 4.78 -4.14 -2.33
CA LEU A 28 4.37 -5.52 -2.16
C LEU A 28 5.20 -6.47 -3.04
N ASP A 29 5.48 -6.10 -4.29
CA ASP A 29 6.35 -6.88 -5.17
C ASP A 29 7.74 -7.06 -4.56
N SER A 30 8.30 -6.00 -3.99
CA SER A 30 9.61 -6.05 -3.32
C SER A 30 9.60 -6.97 -2.10
N TRP A 31 8.49 -7.04 -1.38
CA TRP A 31 8.37 -7.98 -0.26
C TRP A 31 8.28 -9.43 -0.73
N ALA A 32 7.46 -9.69 -1.75
CA ALA A 32 7.30 -11.02 -2.33
C ALA A 32 8.57 -11.57 -2.96
N MET A 33 9.42 -10.71 -3.54
CA MET A 33 10.71 -11.11 -4.14
C MET A 33 11.69 -11.74 -3.17
N LYS A 34 11.48 -11.64 -1.87
CA LYS A 34 12.29 -12.31 -0.85
C LYS A 34 12.04 -13.82 -0.78
N SER A 35 11.10 -14.33 -1.54
CA SER A 35 10.72 -15.73 -1.57
C SER A 35 10.70 -16.24 -3.03
N ASP A 36 10.80 -17.55 -3.21
CA ASP A 36 10.79 -18.21 -4.53
C ASP A 36 9.38 -18.38 -5.12
N SER A 37 8.36 -17.86 -4.45
CA SER A 37 6.97 -17.94 -4.89
C SER A 37 6.57 -16.68 -5.66
N SER A 38 5.45 -16.74 -6.37
CA SER A 38 4.88 -15.62 -7.14
C SER A 38 3.47 -15.29 -6.69
N PHE A 39 2.99 -14.10 -7.06
CA PHE A 39 1.58 -13.74 -6.88
C PHE A 39 0.69 -14.68 -7.69
N GLU A 40 -0.46 -15.02 -7.11
CA GLU A 40 -1.51 -15.80 -7.73
C GLU A 40 -2.69 -14.89 -8.09
N SER A 41 -3.15 -14.99 -9.34
CA SER A 41 -4.34 -14.24 -9.79
C SER A 41 -5.61 -14.88 -9.25
N VAL A 42 -6.39 -14.08 -8.55
CA VAL A 42 -7.60 -14.48 -7.85
C VAL A 42 -8.72 -13.46 -8.08
N ARG A 43 -9.87 -13.67 -7.42
CA ARG A 43 -10.98 -12.73 -7.50
C ARG A 43 -10.56 -11.36 -6.94
N HIS A 44 -10.74 -10.30 -7.72
CA HIS A 44 -10.47 -8.90 -7.41
C HIS A 44 -9.00 -8.53 -7.21
N GLY A 45 -8.05 -9.41 -7.50
CA GLY A 45 -6.65 -9.05 -7.37
C GLY A 45 -5.67 -10.19 -7.54
N ASP A 46 -4.42 -9.86 -7.29
CA ASP A 46 -3.34 -10.83 -7.19
C ASP A 46 -2.92 -10.93 -5.73
N ILE A 47 -2.80 -12.14 -5.21
CA ILE A 47 -2.42 -12.37 -3.81
C ILE A 47 -1.11 -13.13 -3.71
N PHE A 48 -0.43 -12.89 -2.59
CA PHE A 48 0.76 -13.62 -2.19
C PHE A 48 0.64 -13.98 -0.71
N ARG A 49 0.84 -15.24 -0.35
CA ARG A 49 0.70 -15.75 1.01
C ARG A 49 2.02 -16.24 1.56
N PHE A 50 2.36 -15.82 2.76
CA PHE A 50 3.52 -16.34 3.47
C PHE A 50 3.29 -16.31 4.98
N LYS A 51 4.25 -16.90 5.71
CA LYS A 51 4.26 -16.89 7.17
C LYS A 51 5.54 -16.24 7.67
N ILE A 52 5.42 -15.44 8.72
CA ILE A 52 6.56 -14.85 9.41
C ILE A 52 6.38 -15.04 10.91
N LYS A 53 7.30 -15.78 11.53
CA LYS A 53 7.29 -16.06 12.98
C LYS A 53 5.90 -16.43 13.53
N GLY A 54 5.21 -17.36 12.86
CA GLY A 54 3.90 -17.87 13.29
C GLY A 54 2.71 -16.97 12.95
N ARG A 55 2.89 -15.91 12.17
CA ARG A 55 1.81 -15.04 11.68
C ARG A 55 1.58 -15.27 10.20
N ALA A 56 0.33 -15.34 9.77
CA ALA A 56 -0.02 -15.44 8.36
C ALA A 56 -0.13 -14.04 7.77
N VAL A 57 0.55 -13.80 6.66
CA VAL A 57 0.50 -12.52 5.94
C VAL A 57 -0.01 -12.78 4.53
N ILE A 58 -0.99 -11.98 4.13
CA ILE A 58 -1.55 -11.96 2.79
C ILE A 58 -1.25 -10.59 2.19
N LEU A 59 -0.53 -10.57 1.07
CA LEU A 59 -0.34 -9.38 0.26
C LEU A 59 -1.40 -9.39 -0.83
N LEU A 60 -2.06 -8.27 -1.05
CA LEU A 60 -3.09 -8.11 -2.08
C LEU A 60 -2.77 -6.91 -2.96
N LYS A 61 -2.68 -7.15 -4.26
CA LYS A 61 -2.68 -6.11 -5.29
C LYS A 61 -4.05 -6.14 -5.98
N PRO A 62 -4.95 -5.17 -5.76
CA PRO A 62 -6.23 -5.14 -6.45
C PRO A 62 -6.04 -5.09 -7.97
N ASN A 63 -6.85 -5.85 -8.71
CA ASN A 63 -6.88 -5.79 -10.18
C ASN A 63 -7.99 -4.88 -10.71
N THR A 64 -8.53 -4.03 -9.86
CA THR A 64 -9.46 -2.96 -10.19
C THR A 64 -8.70 -1.67 -10.46
N PHE A 65 -9.28 -0.74 -11.23
CA PHE A 65 -8.76 0.61 -11.27
C PHE A 65 -8.79 1.24 -9.89
N MET A 66 -7.93 2.24 -9.65
CA MET A 66 -7.71 2.86 -8.36
C MET A 66 -9.01 3.28 -7.67
N ASN A 67 -9.93 3.89 -8.40
CA ASN A 67 -11.22 4.37 -7.89
C ASN A 67 -12.21 3.24 -7.53
N LEU A 68 -11.86 1.99 -7.75
CA LEU A 68 -12.65 0.80 -7.41
C LEU A 68 -11.92 -0.10 -6.38
N SER A 69 -10.84 0.38 -5.78
CA SER A 69 -10.03 -0.39 -4.82
C SER A 69 -10.84 -0.94 -3.63
N GLY A 70 -11.85 -0.20 -3.19
CA GLY A 70 -12.70 -0.61 -2.07
C GLY A 70 -13.42 -1.93 -2.27
N LYS A 71 -13.74 -2.28 -3.51
CA LYS A 71 -14.38 -3.55 -3.86
C LYS A 71 -13.50 -4.75 -3.52
N ALA A 72 -12.23 -4.68 -3.87
CA ALA A 72 -11.25 -5.72 -3.56
C ALA A 72 -10.96 -5.80 -2.05
N VAL A 73 -10.77 -4.66 -1.41
CA VAL A 73 -10.48 -4.59 0.03
C VAL A 73 -11.63 -5.21 0.84
N ARG A 74 -12.85 -4.77 0.59
CA ARG A 74 -14.05 -5.31 1.27
C ARG A 74 -14.16 -6.83 1.09
N TYR A 75 -14.00 -7.32 -0.14
CA TYR A 75 -14.08 -8.73 -0.43
C TYR A 75 -13.06 -9.54 0.38
N TRP A 76 -11.78 -9.15 0.35
CA TRP A 76 -10.70 -9.91 0.96
C TRP A 76 -10.68 -9.82 2.49
N VAL A 77 -11.06 -8.68 3.07
CA VAL A 77 -11.24 -8.55 4.52
C VAL A 77 -12.29 -9.54 5.03
N HIS A 78 -13.42 -9.64 4.33
CA HIS A 78 -14.48 -10.58 4.70
C HIS A 78 -14.11 -12.03 4.41
N GLN A 79 -13.57 -12.31 3.23
CA GLN A 79 -13.22 -13.67 2.80
C GLN A 79 -12.22 -14.34 3.76
N GLU A 80 -11.26 -13.58 4.26
CA GLU A 80 -10.21 -14.07 5.15
C GLU A 80 -10.49 -13.84 6.63
N ASN A 81 -11.61 -13.19 6.97
CA ASN A 81 -11.98 -12.82 8.35
C ASN A 81 -10.85 -12.03 9.04
N ILE A 82 -10.35 -10.99 8.38
CA ILE A 82 -9.24 -10.18 8.91
C ILE A 82 -9.80 -9.10 9.85
N PRO A 83 -9.33 -9.03 11.11
CA PRO A 83 -9.65 -7.89 11.98
C PRO A 83 -9.09 -6.59 11.35
N PHE A 84 -9.84 -5.49 11.46
CA PHE A 84 -9.41 -4.22 10.85
C PHE A 84 -8.08 -3.69 11.40
N GLU A 85 -7.76 -3.98 12.65
CA GLU A 85 -6.45 -3.64 13.23
C GLU A 85 -5.27 -4.39 12.58
N ASN A 86 -5.54 -5.45 11.80
CA ASN A 86 -4.54 -6.22 11.07
C ASN A 86 -4.54 -5.92 9.56
N VAL A 87 -5.21 -4.85 9.13
CA VAL A 87 -5.25 -4.40 7.75
C VAL A 87 -4.34 -3.18 7.57
N VAL A 88 -3.48 -3.20 6.55
CA VAL A 88 -2.69 -2.01 6.16
C VAL A 88 -2.88 -1.74 4.68
N ILE A 89 -3.21 -0.51 4.36
CA ILE A 89 -3.27 0.01 2.99
C ILE A 89 -1.96 0.74 2.70
N VAL A 90 -1.26 0.36 1.63
CA VAL A 90 -0.03 1.02 1.16
C VAL A 90 -0.35 1.86 -0.06
N LEU A 91 -0.06 3.15 0.00
CA LEU A 91 -0.44 4.10 -1.05
C LEU A 91 0.55 5.25 -1.20
N ASP A 92 0.48 5.92 -2.34
CA ASP A 92 1.20 7.17 -2.63
C ASP A 92 0.57 8.35 -1.90
N ASP A 93 1.41 9.30 -1.47
CA ASP A 93 0.97 10.50 -0.76
C ASP A 93 1.71 11.75 -1.25
N LEU A 94 0.95 12.71 -1.76
CA LEU A 94 1.46 13.99 -2.25
C LEU A 94 1.93 14.92 -1.12
N ALA A 95 1.48 14.70 0.10
CA ALA A 95 1.77 15.57 1.25
C ALA A 95 3.10 15.25 1.93
N LEU A 96 3.75 14.15 1.57
CA LEU A 96 5.04 13.74 2.12
C LEU A 96 6.15 13.91 1.08
N PRO A 97 7.35 14.34 1.50
CA PRO A 97 8.52 14.34 0.63
C PRO A 97 8.80 12.97 0.04
N LEU A 98 9.42 12.95 -1.14
CA LEU A 98 9.74 11.74 -1.87
C LEU A 98 10.53 10.73 -1.02
N GLY A 99 10.00 9.52 -0.90
CA GLY A 99 10.63 8.42 -0.20
C GLY A 99 10.43 8.42 1.32
N GLU A 100 9.87 9.49 1.89
CA GLU A 100 9.46 9.47 3.30
C GLU A 100 8.22 8.59 3.48
N ILE A 101 8.16 7.90 4.60
CA ILE A 101 7.03 7.03 4.92
C ILE A 101 6.40 7.41 6.25
N ARG A 102 5.11 7.19 6.35
CA ARG A 102 4.37 7.43 7.60
C ARG A 102 3.19 6.49 7.73
N LEU A 103 3.14 5.78 8.85
CA LEU A 103 1.99 4.95 9.22
C LEU A 103 1.00 5.78 10.01
N LYS A 104 -0.27 5.76 9.61
CA LYS A 104 -1.40 6.31 10.36
C LYS A 104 -2.47 5.24 10.56
N LEU A 105 -3.14 5.25 11.70
CA LEU A 105 -4.16 4.24 12.04
C LEU A 105 -5.57 4.68 11.68
N LYS A 106 -5.76 5.95 11.34
CA LYS A 106 -7.05 6.54 10.94
C LYS A 106 -6.81 7.83 10.17
N GLY A 107 -7.81 8.29 9.47
CA GLY A 107 -7.76 9.59 8.78
C GLY A 107 -8.69 9.67 7.58
N SER A 108 -8.86 10.88 7.06
CA SER A 108 -9.59 11.13 5.82
C SER A 108 -8.82 10.60 4.60
N ASP A 109 -9.47 10.59 3.45
CA ASP A 109 -8.87 10.12 2.19
C ASP A 109 -7.82 11.07 1.61
N GLY A 110 -7.76 12.33 2.06
CA GLY A 110 -6.81 13.32 1.55
C GLY A 110 -6.92 13.59 0.04
N GLY A 111 -8.04 13.25 -0.57
CA GLY A 111 -8.26 13.36 -2.01
C GLY A 111 -7.80 12.15 -2.83
N HIS A 112 -7.22 11.13 -2.19
CA HIS A 112 -6.77 9.92 -2.87
C HIS A 112 -7.96 9.04 -3.28
N ASN A 113 -8.12 8.77 -4.58
CA ASN A 113 -9.28 8.05 -5.10
C ASN A 113 -9.40 6.61 -4.58
N GLY A 114 -8.29 5.94 -4.34
CA GLY A 114 -8.28 4.61 -3.74
C GLY A 114 -8.83 4.60 -2.32
N LEU A 115 -8.41 5.56 -1.49
CA LEU A 115 -8.92 5.70 -0.12
C LEU A 115 -10.39 6.10 -0.09
N LYS A 116 -10.84 6.99 -0.99
CA LYS A 116 -12.27 7.31 -1.14
C LYS A 116 -13.09 6.06 -1.38
N SER A 117 -12.67 5.24 -2.33
CA SER A 117 -13.33 3.97 -2.66
C SER A 117 -13.36 3.01 -1.46
N ILE A 118 -12.25 2.89 -0.73
CA ILE A 118 -12.16 2.01 0.44
C ILE A 118 -13.08 2.50 1.56
N GLN A 119 -13.06 3.80 1.88
CA GLN A 119 -13.93 4.38 2.89
C GLN A 119 -15.41 4.19 2.57
N GLU A 120 -15.78 4.39 1.32
CA GLU A 120 -17.15 4.18 0.83
C GLU A 120 -17.56 2.70 0.96
N ALA A 121 -16.70 1.78 0.55
CA ALA A 121 -16.97 0.35 0.59
C ALA A 121 -17.04 -0.22 2.01
N LEU A 122 -16.20 0.27 2.92
CA LEU A 122 -16.12 -0.21 4.32
C LEU A 122 -17.00 0.58 5.28
N GLY A 123 -17.38 1.81 4.93
CA GLY A 123 -18.13 2.70 5.82
C GLY A 123 -17.31 3.18 7.03
N ARG A 124 -15.97 3.17 6.94
CA ARG A 124 -15.09 3.53 8.06
C ARG A 124 -13.74 4.08 7.59
N GLN A 125 -13.05 4.80 8.48
CA GLN A 125 -11.75 5.43 8.23
C GLN A 125 -10.66 4.99 9.22
N ASP A 126 -10.98 4.09 10.15
CA ASP A 126 -10.08 3.63 11.21
C ASP A 126 -9.41 2.31 10.83
N TYR A 127 -8.61 2.34 9.80
CA TYR A 127 -7.70 1.27 9.38
C TYR A 127 -6.31 1.86 9.11
N ALA A 128 -5.27 1.05 9.32
CA ALA A 128 -3.90 1.49 9.12
C ALA A 128 -3.62 1.79 7.64
N ARG A 129 -2.89 2.88 7.38
CA ARG A 129 -2.38 3.21 6.06
C ARG A 129 -0.92 3.61 6.14
N LEU A 130 -0.10 2.96 5.34
CA LEU A 130 1.29 3.33 5.11
C LEU A 130 1.32 4.30 3.95
N ARG A 131 1.59 5.57 4.27
CA ARG A 131 1.67 6.67 3.32
C ARG A 131 3.11 6.75 2.80
N PHE A 132 3.28 6.52 1.51
CA PHE A 132 4.58 6.63 0.84
C PHE A 132 4.67 7.97 0.12
N GLY A 133 5.57 8.83 0.55
CA GLY A 133 5.74 10.17 -0.01
C GLY A 133 6.21 10.12 -1.46
N ILE A 134 5.52 10.84 -2.32
CA ILE A 134 5.90 11.01 -3.74
C ILE A 134 6.20 12.47 -4.08
N GLY A 135 6.06 13.37 -3.08
CA GLY A 135 6.17 14.81 -3.31
C GLY A 135 5.00 15.38 -4.10
N ASN A 136 5.11 16.65 -4.45
CA ASN A 136 4.06 17.38 -5.15
C ASN A 136 4.62 18.38 -6.17
N ASP A 137 5.73 18.03 -6.81
CA ASP A 137 6.40 18.89 -7.78
C ASP A 137 5.69 18.87 -9.13
N PHE A 138 4.54 19.53 -9.18
CA PHE A 138 3.73 19.70 -10.39
C PHE A 138 2.95 21.01 -10.36
N SER A 139 2.61 21.51 -11.55
CA SER A 139 1.82 22.73 -11.71
C SER A 139 0.33 22.47 -11.44
N LYS A 140 -0.41 23.52 -11.09
CA LYS A 140 -1.85 23.45 -10.88
C LYS A 140 -2.57 22.78 -12.08
N GLY A 141 -3.43 21.80 -11.77
CA GLY A 141 -4.16 21.04 -12.79
C GLY A 141 -3.38 19.84 -13.36
N GLN A 142 -2.12 19.63 -12.96
CA GLN A 142 -1.27 18.54 -13.46
C GLN A 142 -1.14 17.36 -12.50
N GLN A 143 -1.97 17.30 -11.45
CA GLN A 143 -1.88 16.24 -10.44
C GLN A 143 -2.08 14.85 -11.04
N THR A 144 -3.06 14.66 -11.92
CA THR A 144 -3.33 13.36 -12.55
C THR A 144 -2.13 12.89 -13.37
N ASP A 145 -1.55 13.76 -14.18
CA ASP A 145 -0.37 13.42 -14.99
C ASP A 145 0.84 13.12 -14.10
N PHE A 146 0.99 13.81 -12.98
CA PHE A 146 2.07 13.57 -12.03
C PHE A 146 1.97 12.19 -11.39
N VAL A 147 0.82 11.83 -10.82
CA VAL A 147 0.67 10.53 -10.14
C VAL A 147 0.72 9.35 -11.12
N LEU A 148 0.28 9.54 -12.36
CA LEU A 148 0.37 8.54 -13.42
C LEU A 148 1.71 8.60 -14.18
N GLY A 149 2.60 9.49 -13.80
CA GLY A 149 3.94 9.59 -14.35
C GLY A 149 4.91 8.59 -13.73
N LYS A 150 5.94 8.25 -14.49
CA LYS A 150 7.03 7.37 -14.04
C LYS A 150 8.08 8.15 -13.25
N TRP A 151 8.87 7.44 -12.48
CA TRP A 151 9.98 8.03 -11.71
C TRP A 151 11.07 8.57 -12.63
N GLY A 152 11.57 9.76 -12.31
CA GLY A 152 12.80 10.27 -12.90
C GLY A 152 14.03 9.54 -12.34
N LYS A 153 15.14 9.57 -13.08
CA LYS A 153 16.39 8.89 -12.67
C LYS A 153 16.91 9.40 -11.33
N ASP A 154 16.77 10.71 -11.07
CA ASP A 154 17.15 11.37 -9.83
C ASP A 154 16.26 10.99 -8.64
N GLU A 155 15.09 10.45 -8.88
CA GLU A 155 14.16 10.03 -7.84
C GLU A 155 14.39 8.57 -7.35
N LEU A 156 15.02 7.73 -8.18
CA LEU A 156 15.09 6.28 -7.94
C LEU A 156 15.77 5.88 -6.64
N ASN A 157 16.80 6.58 -6.20
CA ASN A 157 17.48 6.29 -4.94
C ASN A 157 16.55 6.50 -3.74
N ASN A 158 15.79 7.60 -3.73
CA ASN A 158 14.83 7.90 -2.67
C ASN A 158 13.67 6.91 -2.67
N VAL A 159 13.19 6.51 -3.85
CA VAL A 159 12.14 5.49 -3.99
C VAL A 159 12.62 4.15 -3.44
N THR A 160 13.81 3.70 -3.83
CA THR A 160 14.40 2.44 -3.36
C THR A 160 14.56 2.42 -1.85
N LEU A 161 15.08 3.51 -1.26
CA LEU A 161 15.23 3.64 0.18
C LEU A 161 13.86 3.64 0.89
N GLY A 162 12.89 4.35 0.35
CA GLY A 162 11.52 4.38 0.89
C GLY A 162 10.86 3.01 0.86
N ILE A 163 11.05 2.23 -0.21
CA ILE A 163 10.55 0.85 -0.29
C ILE A 163 11.22 -0.01 0.79
N LYS A 164 12.53 0.06 0.93
CA LYS A 164 13.26 -0.69 1.96
C LYS A 164 12.75 -0.38 3.36
N ASN A 165 12.54 0.90 3.67
CA ASN A 165 12.01 1.32 4.96
C ASN A 165 10.54 0.89 5.15
N SER A 166 9.75 0.90 4.07
CA SER A 166 8.36 0.40 4.10
C SER A 166 8.30 -1.07 4.46
N LEU A 167 9.18 -1.90 3.92
CA LEU A 167 9.24 -3.32 4.26
C LEU A 167 9.60 -3.55 5.73
N LYS A 168 10.55 -2.79 6.26
CA LYS A 168 10.91 -2.84 7.69
C LYS A 168 9.74 -2.43 8.58
N LEU A 169 9.03 -1.36 8.22
CA LEU A 169 7.85 -0.91 8.96
C LEU A 169 6.74 -1.96 8.94
N LEU A 170 6.43 -2.52 7.77
CA LEU A 170 5.37 -3.53 7.63
C LEU A 170 5.71 -4.82 8.40
N GLU A 171 6.95 -5.26 8.35
CA GLU A 171 7.42 -6.40 9.13
C GLU A 171 7.29 -6.14 10.65
N THR A 172 7.69 -4.96 11.10
CA THR A 172 7.54 -4.55 12.51
C THR A 172 6.08 -4.45 12.91
N PHE A 173 5.21 -3.94 12.04
CA PHE A 173 3.77 -3.91 12.27
C PHE A 173 3.21 -5.32 12.53
N VAL A 174 3.57 -6.28 11.69
CA VAL A 174 3.13 -7.68 11.81
C VAL A 174 3.68 -8.33 13.07
N LEU A 175 4.93 -8.09 13.41
CA LEU A 175 5.63 -8.77 14.53
C LEU A 175 5.41 -8.12 15.87
N SER A 176 5.38 -6.79 15.92
CA SER A 176 5.43 -6.01 17.17
C SER A 176 4.27 -5.03 17.34
N GLY A 177 3.43 -4.86 16.31
CA GLY A 177 2.26 -4.00 16.38
C GLY A 177 2.48 -2.58 15.86
N ALA A 178 1.37 -1.88 15.69
CA ALA A 178 1.31 -0.56 15.05
C ALA A 178 2.10 0.51 15.80
N GLN A 179 1.99 0.55 17.14
CA GLN A 179 2.65 1.59 17.94
C GLN A 179 4.16 1.54 17.82
N ILE A 180 4.73 0.34 17.91
CA ILE A 180 6.19 0.15 17.77
C ILE A 180 6.64 0.50 16.36
N ALA A 181 5.88 0.07 15.34
CA ALA A 181 6.17 0.41 13.94
C ALA A 181 6.17 1.93 13.71
N MET A 182 5.18 2.65 14.23
CA MET A 182 5.13 4.12 14.15
C MET A 182 6.29 4.79 14.87
N ASN A 183 6.62 4.33 16.07
CA ASN A 183 7.72 4.93 16.85
C ASN A 183 9.08 4.76 16.18
N GLN A 184 9.30 3.64 15.49
CA GLN A 184 10.58 3.34 14.86
C GLN A 184 10.73 3.96 13.47
N TYR A 185 9.66 4.08 12.70
CA TYR A 185 9.75 4.38 11.27
C TYR A 185 9.02 5.66 10.82
N ASN A 186 8.11 6.23 11.60
CA ASN A 186 7.50 7.51 11.24
C ASN A 186 8.54 8.62 11.31
N GLN A 187 8.61 9.37 10.22
CA GLN A 187 9.53 10.50 10.06
C GLN A 187 8.80 11.84 10.20
#